data_0cc61972b2429c7749bf336ddeb79928
#
_entry.id   0cc61972b2429c7749bf336ddeb79928
#
_cell.length_a   1.000
_cell.length_b   1.000
_cell.length_c   1.000
_cell.angle_alpha   90.00
_cell.angle_beta   90.00
_cell.angle_gamma   90.00
#
_symmetry.space_group_name_H-M   'P 1'
#
loop_
_entity.id
_entity.type
_entity.pdbx_description
1 polymer ?
#
loop_
_entity_poly.entity_id
_entity_poly.type
_entity_poly.pdbx_seq_one_letter_code
_entity_poly.pdbx_strand_id
1 'polypeptide(L)'
;MKIKLNTVLILSIFLITSCSNVSQKHTSAWDPIEPVNRAVFSFNMFFDTYALEPSTKVYRYIMPDFIENALTRHFNWLKKPGGALNSSLQGKFEEAFNLVINFSINSLALGFINITGENQDIPSSDFDQTLTSYGINPGPYLVLPFAGPTTLRGVGGTLLDGTLDPLNLAGTSNVAKVKATELPIKALNTRAKYFDEINELKYNSIDAYSVFKSVYFQR
;
A
#
# COMPACT_ATOMS: atom_id res chain seq x y z
N MET A 1 -18.07 34.27 -0.18
CA MET A 1 -16.62 34.56 -0.04
C MET A 1 -16.00 34.44 -1.43
N LYS A 2 -15.73 35.57 -2.11
CA LYS A 2 -15.21 35.58 -3.50
C LYS A 2 -13.68 35.37 -3.41
N ILE A 3 -13.20 34.16 -3.67
CA ILE A 3 -11.77 33.92 -3.86
C ILE A 3 -11.38 34.61 -5.15
N LYS A 4 -10.48 35.58 -5.06
CA LYS A 4 -10.08 36.38 -6.22
C LYS A 4 -9.34 35.46 -7.20
N LEU A 5 -9.78 35.45 -8.46
CA LEU A 5 -9.24 34.68 -9.58
C LEU A 5 -7.70 34.78 -9.68
N ASN A 6 -7.12 35.90 -9.27
CA ASN A 6 -5.68 36.14 -9.24
C ASN A 6 -4.93 35.24 -8.22
N THR A 7 -5.57 34.81 -7.13
CA THR A 7 -4.92 33.95 -6.12
C THR A 7 -4.81 32.52 -6.62
N VAL A 8 -5.80 32.04 -7.40
CA VAL A 8 -5.78 30.71 -8.02
C VAL A 8 -4.75 30.70 -9.17
N LEU A 9 -4.62 31.78 -9.93
CA LEU A 9 -3.65 31.88 -11.02
C LEU A 9 -2.20 31.89 -10.50
N ILE A 10 -1.93 32.55 -9.37
CA ILE A 10 -0.61 32.60 -8.77
C ILE A 10 -0.23 31.22 -8.18
N LEU A 11 -1.20 30.48 -7.62
CA LEU A 11 -0.96 29.14 -7.10
C LEU A 11 -0.69 28.11 -8.21
N SER A 12 -1.31 28.29 -9.40
CA SER A 12 -1.09 27.42 -10.56
C SER A 12 0.28 27.65 -11.23
N ILE A 13 0.85 28.88 -11.15
CA ILE A 13 2.16 29.19 -11.74
C ILE A 13 3.31 28.59 -10.89
N PHE A 14 3.12 28.41 -9.58
CA PHE A 14 4.13 27.79 -8.71
C PHE A 14 4.31 26.28 -8.95
N LEU A 15 3.39 25.62 -9.64
CA LEU A 15 3.44 24.20 -9.93
C LEU A 15 4.20 23.83 -11.22
N ILE A 16 4.63 24.83 -12.02
CA ILE A 16 5.20 24.56 -13.35
C ILE A 16 6.75 24.65 -13.38
N THR A 17 7.41 25.04 -12.30
CA THR A 17 8.87 25.29 -12.31
C THR A 17 9.71 24.17 -11.75
N SER A 18 9.27 22.91 -11.78
CA SER A 18 10.11 21.77 -11.35
C SER A 18 10.40 20.80 -12.50
N CYS A 19 10.93 21.31 -13.62
CA CYS A 19 11.68 20.47 -14.56
C CYS A 19 13.13 20.38 -14.09
N SER A 20 13.43 19.52 -13.12
CA SER A 20 14.80 19.11 -12.87
C SER A 20 15.01 17.71 -13.43
N ASN A 21 15.93 17.56 -14.40
CA ASN A 21 16.45 16.28 -14.84
C ASN A 21 17.05 15.55 -13.63
N VAL A 22 16.24 14.71 -12.99
CA VAL A 22 16.73 13.79 -11.97
C VAL A 22 17.27 12.58 -12.71
N SER A 23 18.56 12.59 -13.00
CA SER A 23 19.34 11.37 -13.21
C SER A 23 19.03 10.43 -12.04
N GLN A 24 18.38 9.32 -12.32
CA GLN A 24 18.16 8.24 -11.32
C GLN A 24 19.53 7.62 -11.00
N LYS A 25 20.32 8.32 -10.21
CA LYS A 25 21.37 7.69 -9.43
C LYS A 25 20.65 6.87 -8.38
N HIS A 26 20.90 5.56 -8.33
CA HIS A 26 20.57 4.70 -7.20
C HIS A 26 21.19 5.34 -5.95
N THR A 27 20.49 6.28 -5.36
CA THR A 27 20.86 6.86 -4.09
C THR A 27 20.62 5.77 -3.06
N SER A 28 21.69 5.34 -2.39
CA SER A 28 21.58 4.59 -1.14
C SER A 28 20.43 5.16 -0.34
N ALA A 29 19.49 4.31 0.05
CA ALA A 29 18.27 4.72 0.74
C ALA A 29 18.60 5.75 1.83
N TRP A 30 18.20 7.02 1.60
CA TRP A 30 18.45 8.10 2.53
C TRP A 30 17.67 7.89 3.82
N ASP A 31 18.39 7.62 4.89
CA ASP A 31 17.86 7.22 6.18
C ASP A 31 18.51 8.05 7.30
N PRO A 32 18.14 9.33 7.39
CA PRO A 32 18.76 10.25 8.35
C PRO A 32 18.40 9.94 9.80
N ILE A 33 17.34 9.15 10.02
CA ILE A 33 16.84 8.76 11.35
C ILE A 33 16.98 7.26 11.59
N GLU A 34 18.00 6.63 11.00
CA GLU A 34 18.24 5.18 11.12
C GLU A 34 18.13 4.63 12.57
N PRO A 35 18.68 5.30 13.62
CA PRO A 35 18.54 4.78 14.98
C PRO A 35 17.07 4.67 15.42
N VAL A 36 16.22 5.63 15.05
CA VAL A 36 14.78 5.61 15.36
C VAL A 36 14.08 4.52 14.53
N ASN A 37 14.38 4.44 13.24
CA ASN A 37 13.83 3.42 12.35
C ASN A 37 14.20 2.00 12.82
N ARG A 38 15.44 1.77 13.28
CA ARG A 38 15.87 0.48 13.86
C ARG A 38 15.13 0.16 15.16
N ALA A 39 14.86 1.14 16.01
CA ALA A 39 14.10 0.92 17.24
C ALA A 39 12.64 0.52 16.92
N VAL A 40 11.99 1.22 15.97
CA VAL A 40 10.63 0.88 15.53
C VAL A 40 10.61 -0.47 14.80
N PHE A 41 11.61 -0.77 13.98
CA PHE A 41 11.74 -2.07 13.34
C PHE A 41 11.86 -3.20 14.37
N SER A 42 12.69 -3.02 15.40
CA SER A 42 12.84 -3.99 16.48
C SER A 42 11.53 -4.21 17.24
N PHE A 43 10.77 -3.13 17.49
CA PHE A 43 9.42 -3.23 18.05
C PHE A 43 8.49 -4.04 17.14
N ASN A 44 8.47 -3.76 15.83
CA ASN A 44 7.66 -4.51 14.88
C ASN A 44 8.06 -5.99 14.82
N MET A 45 9.36 -6.31 14.86
CA MET A 45 9.86 -7.69 14.90
C MET A 45 9.51 -8.40 16.21
N PHE A 46 9.57 -7.69 17.34
CA PHE A 46 9.08 -8.21 18.62
C PHE A 46 7.61 -8.58 18.53
N PHE A 47 6.76 -7.66 18.05
CA PHE A 47 5.34 -7.91 17.88
C PHE A 47 5.06 -9.06 16.91
N ASP A 48 5.78 -9.11 15.78
CA ASP A 48 5.66 -10.23 14.83
C ASP A 48 6.01 -11.56 15.49
N THR A 49 7.13 -11.63 16.20
CA THR A 49 7.62 -12.89 16.82
C THR A 49 6.67 -13.43 17.89
N TYR A 50 6.13 -12.55 18.74
CA TYR A 50 5.38 -12.99 19.92
C TYR A 50 3.86 -12.97 19.74
N ALA A 51 3.36 -12.25 18.72
CA ALA A 51 1.93 -12.15 18.47
C ALA A 51 1.54 -12.59 17.05
N LEU A 52 2.10 -11.94 16.01
CA LEU A 52 1.60 -12.11 14.65
C LEU A 52 2.02 -13.47 14.05
N GLU A 53 3.27 -13.88 14.21
CA GLU A 53 3.77 -15.15 13.68
C GLU A 53 3.05 -16.37 14.31
N PRO A 54 2.92 -16.50 15.65
CA PRO A 54 2.17 -17.62 16.22
C PRO A 54 0.69 -17.60 15.81
N SER A 55 0.06 -16.42 15.77
CA SER A 55 -1.32 -16.30 15.27
C SER A 55 -1.43 -16.72 13.81
N THR A 56 -0.44 -16.40 12.99
CA THR A 56 -0.39 -16.79 11.57
C THR A 56 -0.20 -18.31 11.42
N LYS A 57 0.58 -18.96 12.29
CA LYS A 57 0.71 -20.43 12.28
C LYS A 57 -0.64 -21.10 12.55
N VAL A 58 -1.39 -20.61 13.54
CA VAL A 58 -2.75 -21.09 13.81
C VAL A 58 -3.67 -20.82 12.65
N TYR A 59 -3.63 -19.59 12.10
CA TYR A 59 -4.42 -19.20 10.92
C TYR A 59 -4.16 -20.15 9.74
N ARG A 60 -2.91 -20.41 9.36
CA ARG A 60 -2.53 -21.35 8.27
C ARG A 60 -2.98 -22.79 8.53
N TYR A 61 -3.03 -23.20 9.80
CA TYR A 61 -3.47 -24.54 10.16
C TYR A 61 -4.98 -24.76 9.99
N ILE A 62 -5.79 -23.72 10.31
CA ILE A 62 -7.25 -23.83 10.31
C ILE A 62 -7.90 -23.28 9.05
N MET A 63 -7.20 -22.36 8.32
CA MET A 63 -7.76 -21.67 7.17
C MET A 63 -7.47 -22.43 5.87
N PRO A 64 -8.49 -22.92 5.15
CA PRO A 64 -8.30 -23.54 3.86
C PRO A 64 -7.83 -22.53 2.80
N ASP A 65 -6.99 -22.97 1.87
CA ASP A 65 -6.40 -22.13 0.81
C ASP A 65 -7.44 -21.36 0.00
N PHE A 66 -8.61 -21.94 -0.26
CA PHE A 66 -9.65 -21.28 -1.03
C PHE A 66 -10.23 -20.04 -0.31
N ILE A 67 -10.30 -20.07 1.04
CA ILE A 67 -10.74 -18.93 1.85
C ILE A 67 -9.64 -17.87 1.91
N GLU A 68 -8.39 -18.27 2.11
CA GLU A 68 -7.23 -17.34 2.08
C GLU A 68 -7.18 -16.59 0.75
N ASN A 69 -7.33 -17.31 -0.36
CA ASN A 69 -7.39 -16.73 -1.70
C ASN A 69 -8.61 -15.83 -1.89
N ALA A 70 -9.78 -16.19 -1.34
CA ALA A 70 -10.98 -15.36 -1.41
C ALA A 70 -10.80 -14.04 -0.64
N LEU A 71 -10.20 -14.07 0.55
CA LEU A 71 -9.85 -12.87 1.33
C LEU A 71 -8.84 -12.00 0.58
N THR A 72 -7.81 -12.61 0.00
CA THR A 72 -6.82 -11.87 -0.82
C THR A 72 -7.49 -11.15 -1.99
N ARG A 73 -8.40 -11.83 -2.71
CA ARG A 73 -9.18 -11.21 -3.80
C ARG A 73 -10.06 -10.06 -3.30
N HIS A 74 -10.73 -10.24 -2.17
CA HIS A 74 -11.55 -9.19 -1.56
C HIS A 74 -10.73 -7.94 -1.23
N PHE A 75 -9.57 -8.09 -0.57
CA PHE A 75 -8.71 -6.96 -0.25
C PHE A 75 -8.12 -6.29 -1.49
N ASN A 76 -7.83 -7.04 -2.55
CA ASN A 76 -7.39 -6.48 -3.83
C ASN A 76 -8.53 -5.76 -4.54
N TRP A 77 -9.77 -6.29 -4.48
CA TRP A 77 -10.96 -5.65 -5.03
C TRP A 77 -11.22 -4.27 -4.39
N LEU A 78 -11.08 -4.15 -3.06
CA LEU A 78 -11.24 -2.87 -2.35
C LEU A 78 -10.25 -1.79 -2.81
N LYS A 79 -9.08 -2.16 -3.31
CA LYS A 79 -8.08 -1.20 -3.80
C LYS A 79 -8.36 -0.69 -5.23
N LYS A 80 -9.19 -1.40 -6.01
CA LYS A 80 -9.36 -1.11 -7.45
C LYS A 80 -9.88 0.28 -7.76
N PRO A 81 -10.85 0.87 -7.04
CA PRO A 81 -11.30 2.24 -7.30
C PRO A 81 -10.20 3.28 -7.12
N GLY A 82 -9.41 3.18 -6.04
CA GLY A 82 -8.23 4.03 -5.85
C GLY A 82 -7.18 3.82 -6.94
N GLY A 83 -6.94 2.55 -7.31
CA GLY A 83 -6.03 2.19 -8.38
C GLY A 83 -6.46 2.75 -9.74
N ALA A 84 -7.74 2.70 -10.07
CA ALA A 84 -8.27 3.26 -11.33
C ALA A 84 -8.06 4.78 -11.40
N LEU A 85 -8.27 5.48 -10.28
CA LEU A 85 -7.97 6.92 -10.22
C LEU A 85 -6.47 7.17 -10.39
N ASN A 86 -5.62 6.43 -9.68
CA ASN A 86 -4.18 6.57 -9.76
C ASN A 86 -3.65 6.26 -11.17
N SER A 87 -4.14 5.20 -11.82
CA SER A 87 -3.78 4.89 -13.21
C SER A 87 -4.23 5.98 -14.18
N SER A 88 -5.42 6.57 -13.97
CA SER A 88 -5.90 7.70 -14.76
C SER A 88 -4.99 8.93 -14.61
N LEU A 89 -4.57 9.25 -13.38
CA LEU A 89 -3.65 10.35 -13.11
C LEU A 89 -2.28 10.12 -13.74
N GLN A 90 -1.85 8.86 -13.90
CA GLN A 90 -0.62 8.50 -14.60
C GLN A 90 -0.76 8.45 -16.14
N GLY A 91 -1.94 8.73 -16.70
CA GLY A 91 -2.21 8.65 -18.13
C GLY A 91 -2.42 7.21 -18.64
N LYS A 92 -2.51 6.22 -17.77
CA LYS A 92 -2.72 4.80 -18.10
C LYS A 92 -4.23 4.49 -18.17
N PHE A 93 -4.91 5.08 -19.14
CA PHE A 93 -6.38 5.03 -19.22
C PHE A 93 -6.93 3.62 -19.48
N GLU A 94 -6.22 2.78 -20.24
CA GLU A 94 -6.59 1.39 -20.47
C GLU A 94 -6.58 0.57 -19.16
N GLU A 95 -5.53 0.72 -18.36
CA GLU A 95 -5.43 0.08 -17.03
C GLU A 95 -6.55 0.56 -16.11
N ALA A 96 -6.79 1.88 -16.09
CA ALA A 96 -7.86 2.48 -15.29
C ALA A 96 -9.24 1.92 -15.68
N PHE A 97 -9.53 1.82 -16.96
CA PHE A 97 -10.79 1.28 -17.49
C PHE A 97 -10.97 -0.19 -17.11
N ASN A 98 -9.92 -1.02 -17.27
CA ASN A 98 -9.94 -2.42 -16.88
C ASN A 98 -10.16 -2.61 -15.37
N LEU A 99 -9.57 -1.75 -14.53
CA LEU A 99 -9.79 -1.76 -13.08
C LEU A 99 -11.24 -1.43 -12.72
N VAL A 100 -11.87 -0.45 -13.39
CA VAL A 100 -13.28 -0.08 -13.17
C VAL A 100 -14.22 -1.23 -13.57
N ILE A 101 -14.00 -1.84 -14.74
CA ILE A 101 -14.81 -2.97 -15.20
C ILE A 101 -14.67 -4.14 -14.22
N ASN A 102 -13.44 -4.49 -13.88
CA ASN A 102 -13.18 -5.60 -12.97
C ASN A 102 -13.78 -5.35 -11.59
N PHE A 103 -13.67 -4.12 -11.06
CA PHE A 103 -14.33 -3.72 -9.82
C PHE A 103 -15.83 -3.89 -9.91
N SER A 104 -16.46 -3.39 -10.97
CA SER A 104 -17.92 -3.40 -11.15
C SER A 104 -18.46 -4.82 -11.23
N ILE A 105 -17.87 -5.68 -12.04
CA ILE A 105 -18.29 -7.07 -12.21
C ILE A 105 -18.12 -7.87 -10.91
N ASN A 106 -16.95 -7.77 -10.29
CA ASN A 106 -16.64 -8.52 -9.06
C ASN A 106 -17.36 -7.97 -7.81
N SER A 107 -17.99 -6.78 -7.89
CA SER A 107 -18.85 -6.23 -6.83
C SER A 107 -20.07 -7.12 -6.54
N LEU A 108 -20.55 -7.90 -7.51
CA LEU A 108 -21.64 -8.86 -7.31
C LEU A 108 -21.31 -9.92 -6.26
N ALA A 109 -20.02 -10.24 -6.09
CA ALA A 109 -19.53 -11.17 -5.07
C ALA A 109 -18.64 -10.47 -4.03
N LEU A 110 -18.74 -9.14 -3.89
CA LEU A 110 -17.89 -8.33 -3.00
C LEU A 110 -16.38 -8.65 -3.16
N GLY A 111 -15.96 -8.99 -4.36
CA GLY A 111 -14.57 -9.35 -4.67
C GLY A 111 -14.10 -10.72 -4.17
N PHE A 112 -14.90 -11.47 -3.43
CA PHE A 112 -14.49 -12.81 -2.94
C PHE A 112 -14.34 -13.84 -4.06
N ILE A 113 -15.09 -13.68 -5.14
CA ILE A 113 -15.05 -14.54 -6.34
C ILE A 113 -14.61 -13.67 -7.51
N ASN A 114 -13.70 -14.18 -8.33
CA ASN A 114 -13.32 -13.53 -9.58
C ASN A 114 -14.27 -14.00 -10.70
N ILE A 115 -15.28 -13.18 -10.98
CA ILE A 115 -16.32 -13.48 -11.99
C ILE A 115 -15.79 -13.22 -13.41
N THR A 116 -14.81 -12.31 -13.56
CA THR A 116 -14.23 -11.98 -14.87
C THR A 116 -13.40 -13.12 -15.47
N GLY A 117 -13.06 -14.14 -14.69
CA GLY A 117 -12.29 -15.30 -15.15
C GLY A 117 -10.83 -15.00 -15.48
N GLU A 118 -10.39 -13.75 -15.38
CA GLU A 118 -8.98 -13.38 -15.56
C GLU A 118 -8.18 -13.87 -14.36
N ASN A 119 -7.28 -14.82 -14.61
CA ASN A 119 -6.37 -15.36 -13.58
C ASN A 119 -5.30 -14.35 -13.11
N GLN A 120 -5.31 -13.14 -13.64
CA GLN A 120 -4.36 -12.10 -13.27
C GLN A 120 -5.04 -11.04 -12.40
N ASP A 121 -4.57 -10.90 -11.18
CA ASP A 121 -4.82 -9.70 -10.41
C ASP A 121 -4.23 -8.52 -11.20
N ILE A 122 -5.12 -7.70 -11.79
CA ILE A 122 -4.69 -6.46 -12.47
C ILE A 122 -3.97 -5.63 -11.39
N PRO A 123 -2.67 -5.32 -11.59
CA PRO A 123 -1.94 -4.51 -10.65
C PRO A 123 -2.67 -3.18 -10.42
N SER A 124 -2.84 -2.80 -9.17
CA SER A 124 -3.50 -1.56 -8.83
C SER A 124 -2.44 -0.55 -8.43
N SER A 125 -2.31 0.52 -9.20
CA SER A 125 -1.42 1.64 -8.88
C SER A 125 -1.86 2.32 -7.57
N ASP A 126 -0.89 2.70 -6.73
CA ASP A 126 -1.12 3.50 -5.53
C ASP A 126 -0.71 4.96 -5.74
N PHE A 127 -1.03 5.81 -4.77
CA PHE A 127 -0.73 7.24 -4.87
C PHE A 127 0.77 7.52 -4.75
N ASP A 128 1.55 6.68 -4.04
CA ASP A 128 3.01 6.78 -4.00
C ASP A 128 3.63 6.56 -5.38
N GLN A 129 3.12 5.59 -6.15
CA GLN A 129 3.52 5.36 -7.55
C GLN A 129 3.11 6.53 -8.46
N THR A 130 1.94 7.12 -8.22
CA THR A 130 1.48 8.31 -8.95
C THR A 130 2.43 9.48 -8.70
N LEU A 131 2.77 9.78 -7.45
CA LEU A 131 3.76 10.81 -7.12
C LEU A 131 5.14 10.51 -7.71
N THR A 132 5.51 9.23 -7.79
CA THR A 132 6.75 8.78 -8.45
C THR A 132 6.74 9.12 -9.93
N SER A 133 5.64 8.88 -10.64
CA SER A 133 5.52 9.19 -12.07
C SER A 133 5.64 10.69 -12.39
N TYR A 134 5.29 11.54 -11.42
CA TYR A 134 5.49 12.99 -11.48
C TYR A 134 6.88 13.46 -11.03
N GLY A 135 7.81 12.52 -10.75
CA GLY A 135 9.18 12.84 -10.35
C GLY A 135 9.33 13.36 -8.91
N ILE A 136 8.33 13.18 -8.06
CA ILE A 136 8.40 13.58 -6.66
C ILE A 136 9.32 12.62 -5.90
N ASN A 137 10.34 13.17 -5.25
CA ASN A 137 11.31 12.39 -4.49
C ASN A 137 10.65 11.64 -3.33
N PRO A 138 11.13 10.41 -3.01
CA PRO A 138 10.57 9.61 -1.91
C PRO A 138 10.76 10.27 -0.53
N GLY A 139 11.75 11.15 -0.37
CA GLY A 139 12.12 11.70 0.93
C GLY A 139 12.84 10.66 1.80
N PRO A 140 12.96 10.91 3.11
CA PRO A 140 13.61 10.00 4.03
C PRO A 140 12.87 8.68 4.16
N TYR A 141 13.64 7.60 4.35
CA TYR A 141 13.11 6.30 4.72
C TYR A 141 12.56 6.34 6.14
N LEU A 142 11.43 5.70 6.34
CA LEU A 142 10.71 5.63 7.60
C LEU A 142 10.28 4.19 7.88
N VAL A 143 10.29 3.81 9.14
CA VAL A 143 9.62 2.58 9.60
C VAL A 143 8.48 2.98 10.52
N LEU A 144 7.26 2.60 10.17
CA LEU A 144 6.07 2.90 10.97
C LEU A 144 5.73 1.71 11.89
N PRO A 145 5.27 1.99 13.12
CA PRO A 145 4.75 0.94 14.00
C PRO A 145 3.63 0.16 13.31
N PHE A 146 3.70 -1.15 13.34
CA PHE A 146 2.77 -2.11 12.74
C PHE A 146 2.63 -2.05 11.20
N ALA A 147 2.91 -0.91 10.57
CA ALA A 147 2.79 -0.73 9.11
C ALA A 147 4.09 -1.07 8.36
N GLY A 148 5.25 -1.05 9.05
CA GLY A 148 6.53 -1.43 8.48
C GLY A 148 7.22 -0.35 7.64
N PRO A 149 8.06 -0.76 6.66
CA PRO A 149 8.89 0.13 5.84
C PRO A 149 8.06 1.04 4.93
N THR A 150 8.47 2.31 4.84
CA THR A 150 7.87 3.31 3.94
C THR A 150 8.85 4.47 3.69
N THR A 151 8.41 5.51 2.99
CA THR A 151 9.10 6.79 2.85
C THR A 151 8.16 7.92 3.22
N LEU A 152 8.67 9.15 3.36
CA LEU A 152 7.81 10.30 3.64
C LEU A 152 6.73 10.48 2.55
N ARG A 153 7.10 10.32 1.27
CA ARG A 153 6.16 10.31 0.15
C ARG A 153 5.14 9.17 0.28
N GLY A 154 5.61 7.95 0.61
CA GLY A 154 4.75 6.78 0.80
C GLY A 154 3.73 6.96 1.93
N VAL A 155 4.10 7.64 3.02
CA VAL A 155 3.13 8.03 4.07
C VAL A 155 2.04 8.93 3.49
N GLY A 156 2.44 9.98 2.75
CA GLY A 156 1.48 10.88 2.09
C GLY A 156 0.58 10.14 1.10
N GLY A 157 1.16 9.24 0.28
CA GLY A 157 0.42 8.39 -0.64
C GLY A 157 -0.62 7.52 0.06
N THR A 158 -0.21 6.82 1.11
CA THR A 158 -1.12 5.95 1.90
C THR A 158 -2.29 6.73 2.52
N LEU A 159 -2.03 7.95 3.00
CA LEU A 159 -3.10 8.81 3.54
C LEU A 159 -4.10 9.20 2.46
N LEU A 160 -3.63 9.54 1.27
CA LEU A 160 -4.50 9.89 0.14
C LEU A 160 -5.27 8.67 -0.37
N ASP A 161 -4.63 7.52 -0.53
CA ASP A 161 -5.31 6.27 -0.90
C ASP A 161 -6.38 5.89 0.13
N GLY A 162 -6.11 6.12 1.41
CA GLY A 162 -7.09 5.93 2.48
C GLY A 162 -8.36 6.76 2.32
N THR A 163 -8.28 7.96 1.74
CA THR A 163 -9.48 8.79 1.46
C THR A 163 -10.32 8.23 0.32
N LEU A 164 -9.71 7.50 -0.61
CA LEU A 164 -10.34 6.90 -1.79
C LEU A 164 -10.85 5.47 -1.55
N ASP A 165 -10.63 4.94 -0.36
CA ASP A 165 -11.12 3.63 0.03
C ASP A 165 -12.66 3.58 -0.05
N PRO A 166 -13.25 2.62 -0.79
CA PRO A 166 -14.71 2.52 -0.96
C PRO A 166 -15.48 2.48 0.36
N LEU A 167 -14.91 1.90 1.40
CA LEU A 167 -15.52 1.87 2.73
C LEU A 167 -15.63 3.27 3.34
N ASN A 168 -14.64 4.14 3.12
CA ASN A 168 -14.69 5.53 3.57
C ASN A 168 -15.70 6.34 2.75
N LEU A 169 -15.74 6.10 1.43
CA LEU A 169 -16.66 6.79 0.51
C LEU A 169 -18.12 6.39 0.73
N ALA A 170 -18.38 5.17 1.21
CA ALA A 170 -19.73 4.69 1.51
C ALA A 170 -20.42 5.46 2.65
N GLY A 171 -19.71 6.30 3.40
CA GLY A 171 -20.27 7.20 4.40
C GLY A 171 -21.05 6.53 5.54
N THR A 172 -20.83 5.24 5.78
CA THR A 172 -21.58 4.50 6.79
C THR A 172 -21.03 4.79 8.18
N SER A 173 -21.92 4.95 9.18
CA SER A 173 -21.55 5.16 10.59
C SER A 173 -20.72 4.00 11.20
N ASN A 174 -20.63 2.87 10.50
CA ASN A 174 -19.95 1.66 10.95
C ASN A 174 -18.57 1.44 10.32
N VAL A 175 -18.07 2.37 9.48
CA VAL A 175 -16.77 2.22 8.78
C VAL A 175 -15.63 1.90 9.76
N ALA A 176 -15.58 2.59 10.90
CA ALA A 176 -14.56 2.35 11.91
C ALA A 176 -14.60 0.91 12.47
N LYS A 177 -15.81 0.37 12.69
CA LYS A 177 -15.97 -1.02 13.15
C LYS A 177 -15.56 -2.03 12.09
N VAL A 178 -15.95 -1.80 10.83
CA VAL A 178 -15.56 -2.66 9.70
C VAL A 178 -14.03 -2.68 9.55
N LYS A 179 -13.40 -1.51 9.56
CA LYS A 179 -11.93 -1.42 9.48
C LYS A 179 -11.21 -2.03 10.68
N ALA A 180 -11.78 -1.92 11.87
CA ALA A 180 -11.21 -2.55 13.08
C ALA A 180 -11.19 -4.08 12.99
N THR A 181 -12.10 -4.70 12.24
CA THR A 181 -12.09 -6.14 11.96
C THR A 181 -11.30 -6.50 10.71
N GLU A 182 -11.33 -5.66 9.68
CA GLU A 182 -10.62 -5.89 8.42
C GLU A 182 -9.09 -5.89 8.60
N LEU A 183 -8.54 -4.91 9.33
CA LEU A 183 -7.09 -4.75 9.46
C LEU A 183 -6.38 -5.96 10.07
N PRO A 184 -6.83 -6.57 11.18
CA PRO A 184 -6.22 -7.79 11.72
C PRO A 184 -6.30 -8.97 10.76
N ILE A 185 -7.44 -9.16 10.08
CA ILE A 185 -7.63 -10.27 9.13
C ILE A 185 -6.69 -10.07 7.94
N LYS A 186 -6.60 -8.86 7.40
CA LYS A 186 -5.69 -8.52 6.32
C LYS A 186 -4.23 -8.72 6.71
N ALA A 187 -3.84 -8.34 7.94
CA ALA A 187 -2.50 -8.54 8.45
C ALA A 187 -2.15 -10.04 8.55
N LEU A 188 -3.04 -10.87 9.12
CA LEU A 188 -2.86 -12.32 9.19
C LEU A 188 -2.79 -12.95 7.80
N ASN A 189 -3.72 -12.61 6.91
CA ASN A 189 -3.76 -13.15 5.56
C ASN A 189 -2.49 -12.76 4.76
N THR A 190 -2.03 -11.51 4.87
CA THR A 190 -0.80 -11.07 4.21
C THR A 190 0.43 -11.76 4.82
N ARG A 191 0.50 -11.89 6.15
CA ARG A 191 1.60 -12.56 6.84
C ARG A 191 1.64 -14.06 6.53
N ALA A 192 0.46 -14.69 6.33
CA ALA A 192 0.33 -16.09 5.92
C ALA A 192 0.84 -16.30 4.50
N LYS A 193 0.44 -15.42 3.57
CA LYS A 193 0.86 -15.46 2.16
C LYS A 193 2.38 -15.38 1.99
N TYR A 194 3.05 -14.54 2.79
CA TYR A 194 4.50 -14.33 2.72
C TYR A 194 5.22 -14.93 3.93
N PHE A 195 4.69 -16.05 4.47
CA PHE A 195 5.17 -16.61 5.73
C PHE A 195 6.63 -17.05 5.66
N ASP A 196 6.97 -17.78 4.62
CA ASP A 196 8.29 -18.37 4.47
C ASP A 196 9.33 -17.31 4.09
N GLU A 197 8.99 -16.37 3.19
CA GLU A 197 9.87 -15.29 2.77
C GLU A 197 10.18 -14.32 3.93
N ILE A 198 9.17 -13.95 4.71
CA ILE A 198 9.39 -13.06 5.86
C ILE A 198 10.25 -13.74 6.93
N ASN A 199 10.00 -15.02 7.20
CA ASN A 199 10.80 -15.79 8.18
C ASN A 199 12.23 -15.97 7.70
N GLU A 200 12.47 -16.24 6.40
CA GLU A 200 13.80 -16.30 5.82
C GLU A 200 14.57 -15.00 6.05
N LEU A 201 13.97 -13.86 5.69
CA LEU A 201 14.59 -12.55 5.90
C LEU A 201 14.79 -12.22 7.38
N LYS A 202 13.88 -12.64 8.25
CA LYS A 202 13.90 -12.33 9.68
C LYS A 202 14.97 -13.11 10.44
N TYR A 203 15.09 -14.42 10.17
CA TYR A 203 15.90 -15.31 10.98
C TYR A 203 17.27 -15.64 10.36
N ASN A 204 17.39 -15.60 9.03
CA ASN A 204 18.61 -15.97 8.32
C ASN A 204 19.44 -14.77 7.86
N SER A 205 19.02 -13.54 8.15
CA SER A 205 19.78 -12.33 7.82
C SER A 205 20.70 -11.92 8.99
N ILE A 206 21.92 -11.51 8.66
CA ILE A 206 22.87 -10.92 9.64
C ILE A 206 22.31 -9.60 10.19
N ASP A 207 21.75 -8.76 9.31
CA ASP A 207 21.08 -7.51 9.64
C ASP A 207 19.72 -7.46 8.93
N ALA A 208 18.69 -7.97 9.59
CA ALA A 208 17.34 -8.00 9.06
C ALA A 208 16.82 -6.60 8.70
N TYR A 209 17.14 -5.55 9.47
CA TYR A 209 16.74 -4.19 9.17
C TYR A 209 17.23 -3.75 7.79
N SER A 210 18.53 -3.91 7.52
CA SER A 210 19.13 -3.53 6.24
C SER A 210 18.58 -4.33 5.07
N VAL A 211 18.26 -5.62 5.28
CA VAL A 211 17.66 -6.46 4.25
C VAL A 211 16.23 -6.02 3.94
N PHE A 212 15.38 -5.83 4.96
CA PHE A 212 14.01 -5.32 4.75
C PHE A 212 13.99 -3.94 4.08
N LYS A 213 14.91 -3.05 4.46
CA LYS A 213 15.11 -1.76 3.81
C LYS A 213 15.48 -1.92 2.33
N SER A 214 16.42 -2.83 2.01
CA SER A 214 16.82 -3.11 0.63
C SER A 214 15.66 -3.67 -0.20
N VAL A 215 14.91 -4.65 0.32
CA VAL A 215 13.73 -5.22 -0.34
C VAL A 215 12.67 -4.15 -0.62
N TYR A 216 12.45 -3.23 0.33
CA TYR A 216 11.51 -2.13 0.14
C TYR A 216 11.85 -1.26 -1.09
N PHE A 217 13.13 -0.97 -1.33
CA PHE A 217 13.56 -0.14 -2.46
C PHE A 217 13.73 -0.91 -3.79
N GLN A 218 13.58 -2.22 -3.79
CA GLN A 218 13.66 -3.06 -5.00
C GLN A 218 12.27 -3.37 -5.61
N ARG A 219 11.20 -3.01 -4.94
CA ARG A 219 9.82 -3.27 -5.40
C ARG A 219 9.33 -2.27 -6.46
#